data_c5efd33227a0ac95521b6fc1f381f4f0
#
_entry.id   c5efd33227a0ac95521b6fc1f381f4f0
#
_cell.length_a   1.000
_cell.length_b   1.000
_cell.length_c   1.000
_cell.angle_alpha   90.00
_cell.angle_beta   90.00
_cell.angle_gamma   90.00
#
_symmetry.space_group_name_H-M   'P 1'
#
loop_
_entity.id
_entity.type
_entity.pdbx_description
1 polymer ?
#
loop_
_entity_poly.entity_id
_entity_poly.type
_entity_poly.pdbx_seq_one_letter_code
_entity_poly.pdbx_strand_id
1 'polypeptide(L)'
;MRSTSPAAQHPAVDATIRIGVVLLTLSTAAVHLSLLFPDPAFILNGLGYLALLAALYLPIPRLLPYRRAVRWALIGYAALTVMLWVAIGERTPLGYATTADEVALVALLVLEGRRLRVRGESGGL
;
A
#
# COMPACT_ATOMS: atom_id res chain seq x y z
N MET A 1 -30.28 -2.72 28.95
CA MET A 1 -29.63 -1.97 27.86
C MET A 1 -28.16 -2.32 27.85
N ARG A 2 -27.74 -3.12 26.91
CA ARG A 2 -26.32 -3.32 26.68
C ARG A 2 -25.83 -2.13 25.88
N SER A 3 -25.07 -1.24 26.51
CA SER A 3 -24.31 -0.25 25.77
C SER A 3 -23.28 -1.01 24.96
N THR A 4 -23.53 -1.15 23.69
CA THR A 4 -22.49 -1.54 22.75
C THR A 4 -21.50 -0.37 22.72
N SER A 5 -20.43 -0.49 23.50
CA SER A 5 -19.32 0.44 23.36
C SER A 5 -18.95 0.48 21.87
N PRO A 6 -18.90 1.64 21.23
CA PRO A 6 -18.39 1.72 19.88
C PRO A 6 -17.03 1.04 19.88
N ALA A 7 -16.83 0.12 18.93
CA ALA A 7 -15.56 -0.57 18.79
C ALA A 7 -14.46 0.45 18.97
N ALA A 8 -13.65 0.25 20.01
CA ALA A 8 -12.68 1.26 20.43
C ALA A 8 -11.84 1.65 19.21
N GLN A 9 -12.00 2.89 18.78
CA GLN A 9 -11.18 3.43 17.72
C GLN A 9 -9.77 3.49 18.30
N HIS A 10 -8.88 2.68 17.76
CA HIS A 10 -7.48 2.66 18.17
C HIS A 10 -6.66 3.54 17.20
N PRO A 11 -6.56 4.86 17.43
CA PRO A 11 -5.83 5.74 16.53
C PRO A 11 -4.35 5.35 16.40
N ALA A 12 -3.78 4.76 17.46
CA ALA A 12 -2.42 4.24 17.43
C ALA A 12 -2.26 3.09 16.43
N VAL A 13 -3.25 2.18 16.33
CA VAL A 13 -3.24 1.08 15.37
C VAL A 13 -3.33 1.61 13.94
N ASP A 14 -4.20 2.58 13.70
CA ASP A 14 -4.34 3.18 12.37
C ASP A 14 -3.09 3.93 11.93
N ALA A 15 -2.46 4.68 12.84
CA ALA A 15 -1.19 5.34 12.59
C ALA A 15 -0.08 4.32 12.29
N THR A 16 -0.04 3.22 13.02
CA THR A 16 0.94 2.14 12.79
C THR A 16 0.76 1.51 11.41
N ILE A 17 -0.48 1.22 11.00
CA ILE A 17 -0.77 0.68 9.66
C ILE A 17 -0.32 1.66 8.58
N ARG A 18 -0.65 2.94 8.72
CA ARG A 18 -0.24 3.98 7.76
C ARG A 18 1.27 4.10 7.66
N ILE A 19 1.97 4.14 8.78
CA ILE A 19 3.44 4.17 8.82
C ILE A 19 4.00 2.93 8.14
N GLY A 20 3.44 1.75 8.42
CA GLY A 20 3.83 0.51 7.77
C GLY A 20 3.66 0.58 6.24
N VAL A 21 2.53 1.06 5.76
CA VAL A 21 2.29 1.24 4.31
C VAL A 21 3.31 2.19 3.70
N VAL A 22 3.56 3.33 4.34
CA VAL A 22 4.54 4.32 3.85
C VAL A 22 5.94 3.72 3.79
N LEU A 23 6.38 3.09 4.89
CA LEU A 23 7.72 2.50 4.95
C LEU A 23 7.91 1.37 3.94
N LEU A 24 6.94 0.47 3.82
CA LEU A 24 7.01 -0.65 2.87
C LEU A 24 6.99 -0.14 1.42
N THR A 25 6.16 0.85 1.11
CA THR A 25 6.12 1.44 -0.24
C THR A 25 7.42 2.16 -0.57
N LEU A 26 7.96 2.94 0.37
CA LEU A 26 9.25 3.62 0.18
C LEU A 26 10.40 2.62 0.02
N SER A 27 10.38 1.53 0.79
CA SER A 27 11.36 0.45 0.70
C SER A 27 11.33 -0.20 -0.68
N THR A 28 10.14 -0.62 -1.15
CA THR A 28 10.03 -1.25 -2.46
C THR A 28 10.37 -0.28 -3.59
N ALA A 29 9.97 0.98 -3.49
CA ALA A 29 10.34 2.00 -4.47
C ALA A 29 11.86 2.22 -4.50
N ALA A 30 12.51 2.31 -3.33
CA ALA A 30 13.95 2.48 -3.23
C ALA A 30 14.71 1.31 -3.86
N VAL A 31 14.26 0.08 -3.62
CA VAL A 31 14.87 -1.11 -4.24
C VAL A 31 14.74 -1.04 -5.77
N HIS A 32 13.55 -0.76 -6.29
CA HIS A 32 13.35 -0.66 -7.73
C HIS A 32 14.17 0.47 -8.36
N LEU A 33 14.27 1.61 -7.70
CA LEU A 33 15.09 2.72 -8.16
C LEU A 33 16.60 2.45 -8.05
N SER A 34 17.02 1.64 -7.06
CA SER A 34 18.42 1.26 -6.89
C SER A 34 18.91 0.29 -7.98
N LEU A 35 17.99 -0.45 -8.59
CA LEU A 35 18.26 -1.37 -9.71
C LEU A 35 18.36 -0.63 -11.05
N LEU A 36 18.84 0.60 -11.01
CA LEU A 36 18.90 1.57 -12.10
C LEU A 36 19.64 1.12 -13.37
N PHE A 37 20.41 0.05 -13.32
CA PHE A 37 21.12 -0.47 -14.46
C PHE A 37 20.81 -1.95 -14.68
N PRO A 38 20.36 -2.32 -15.89
CA PRO A 38 20.19 -1.53 -17.12
C PRO A 38 18.73 -1.28 -17.54
N ASP A 39 17.71 -1.51 -16.69
CA ASP A 39 16.33 -1.59 -17.19
C ASP A 39 15.45 -0.40 -16.77
N PRO A 40 15.00 0.44 -17.74
CA PRO A 40 14.05 1.52 -17.47
C PRO A 40 12.75 1.09 -16.79
N ALA A 41 12.35 -0.17 -16.94
CA ALA A 41 11.13 -0.70 -16.31
C ALA A 41 11.18 -0.61 -14.77
N PHE A 42 12.36 -0.83 -14.17
CA PHE A 42 12.51 -0.70 -12.72
C PHE A 42 12.35 0.74 -12.24
N ILE A 43 12.83 1.70 -13.00
CA ILE A 43 12.66 3.14 -12.70
C ILE A 43 11.18 3.50 -12.74
N LEU A 44 10.48 3.11 -13.81
CA LEU A 44 9.05 3.37 -13.96
C LEU A 44 8.25 2.70 -12.84
N ASN A 45 8.62 1.48 -12.47
CA ASN A 45 7.96 0.77 -11.39
C ASN A 45 8.14 1.48 -10.03
N GLY A 46 9.34 1.90 -9.70
CA GLY A 46 9.61 2.67 -8.47
C GLY A 46 8.86 4.00 -8.44
N LEU A 47 8.86 4.74 -9.56
CA LEU A 47 8.11 6.00 -9.68
C LEU A 47 6.60 5.78 -9.56
N GLY A 48 6.09 4.67 -10.10
CA GLY A 48 4.68 4.28 -9.98
C GLY A 48 4.28 4.08 -8.51
N TYR A 49 5.08 3.38 -7.73
CA TYR A 49 4.86 3.23 -6.30
C TYR A 49 4.82 4.58 -5.57
N LEU A 50 5.79 5.45 -5.85
CA LEU A 50 5.84 6.78 -5.22
C LEU A 50 4.64 7.65 -5.60
N ALA A 51 4.22 7.62 -6.88
CA ALA A 51 3.06 8.37 -7.35
C ALA A 51 1.77 7.90 -6.68
N LEU A 52 1.55 6.59 -6.58
CA LEU A 52 0.37 6.02 -5.93
C LEU A 52 0.37 6.29 -4.42
N LEU A 53 1.52 6.20 -3.78
CA LEU A 53 1.65 6.54 -2.36
C LEU A 53 1.31 8.01 -2.11
N ALA A 54 1.85 8.91 -2.93
CA ALA A 54 1.55 10.33 -2.85
C ALA A 54 0.05 10.60 -3.08
N ALA A 55 -0.55 9.98 -4.09
CA ALA A 55 -1.98 10.10 -4.36
C ALA A 55 -2.84 9.59 -3.21
N LEU A 56 -2.38 8.56 -2.48
CA LEU A 56 -3.13 7.98 -1.38
C LEU A 56 -3.13 8.85 -0.12
N TYR A 57 -1.99 9.43 0.23
CA TYR A 57 -1.83 10.10 1.52
C TYR A 57 -1.66 11.61 1.46
N LEU A 58 -1.23 12.20 0.34
CA LEU A 58 -1.17 13.65 0.26
C LEU A 58 -2.56 14.26 0.28
N PRO A 59 -2.75 15.38 1.01
CA PRO A 59 -4.05 16.04 1.13
C PRO A 59 -4.34 16.89 -0.12
N ILE A 60 -4.44 16.25 -1.28
CA ILE A 60 -4.79 16.91 -2.54
C ILE A 60 -6.31 16.88 -2.69
N PRO A 61 -7.01 18.03 -2.66
CA PRO A 61 -8.48 18.07 -2.64
C PRO A 61 -9.13 17.33 -3.81
N ARG A 62 -8.54 17.39 -4.99
CA ARG A 62 -9.06 16.72 -6.19
C ARG A 62 -8.96 15.19 -6.11
N LEU A 63 -8.03 14.66 -5.33
CA LEU A 63 -7.79 13.21 -5.19
C LEU A 63 -8.52 12.60 -4.00
N LEU A 64 -8.98 13.42 -3.04
CA LEU A 64 -9.65 12.93 -1.83
C LEU A 64 -10.84 12.01 -2.13
N PRO A 65 -11.74 12.31 -3.09
CA PRO A 65 -12.84 11.41 -3.43
C PRO A 65 -12.41 10.07 -4.01
N TYR A 66 -11.20 9.99 -4.54
CA TYR A 66 -10.67 8.81 -5.22
C TYR A 66 -9.75 7.95 -4.36
N ARG A 67 -9.56 8.26 -3.08
CA ARG A 67 -8.64 7.53 -2.19
C ARG A 67 -8.91 6.03 -2.16
N ARG A 68 -10.16 5.63 -2.18
CA ARG A 68 -10.53 4.22 -2.25
C ARG A 68 -10.03 3.57 -3.54
N ALA A 69 -10.23 4.23 -4.67
CA ALA A 69 -9.75 3.77 -5.98
C ALA A 69 -8.23 3.73 -6.03
N VAL A 70 -7.56 4.73 -5.49
CA VAL A 70 -6.08 4.78 -5.40
C VAL A 70 -5.54 3.64 -4.54
N ARG A 71 -6.19 3.34 -3.42
CA ARG A 71 -5.80 2.21 -2.57
C ARG A 71 -5.90 0.89 -3.34
N TRP A 72 -7.00 0.66 -4.05
CA TRP A 72 -7.15 -0.53 -4.87
C TRP A 72 -6.13 -0.56 -6.02
N ALA A 73 -5.81 0.60 -6.60
CA ALA A 73 -4.79 0.71 -7.63
C ALA A 73 -3.41 0.33 -7.07
N LEU A 74 -3.06 0.76 -5.88
CA LEU A 74 -1.80 0.40 -5.23
C LEU A 74 -1.74 -1.10 -4.90
N ILE A 75 -2.84 -1.67 -4.39
CA ILE A 75 -2.96 -3.12 -4.16
C ILE A 75 -2.75 -3.89 -5.46
N GLY A 76 -3.46 -3.52 -6.51
CA GLY A 76 -3.35 -4.15 -7.83
C GLY A 76 -1.96 -4.01 -8.42
N TYR A 77 -1.34 -2.86 -8.25
CA TYR A 77 0.02 -2.57 -8.71
C TYR A 77 1.05 -3.49 -8.02
N ALA A 78 1.00 -3.57 -6.70
CA ALA A 78 1.87 -4.47 -5.93
C ALA A 78 1.61 -5.94 -6.27
N ALA A 79 0.36 -6.35 -6.37
CA ALA A 79 -0.01 -7.71 -6.76
C ALA A 79 0.51 -8.06 -8.16
N LEU A 80 0.41 -7.14 -9.11
CA LEU A 80 0.94 -7.33 -10.47
C LEU A 80 2.46 -7.50 -10.45
N THR A 81 3.17 -6.69 -9.68
CA THR A 81 4.63 -6.79 -9.53
C THR A 81 5.03 -8.14 -8.96
N VAL A 82 4.34 -8.62 -7.93
CA VAL A 82 4.56 -9.96 -7.36
C VAL A 82 4.31 -11.05 -8.39
N MET A 83 3.21 -10.97 -9.14
CA MET A 83 2.88 -11.95 -10.17
C MET A 83 3.94 -11.99 -11.28
N LEU A 84 4.42 -10.84 -11.72
CA LEU A 84 5.49 -10.76 -12.71
C LEU A 84 6.78 -11.38 -12.18
N TRP A 85 7.11 -11.12 -10.92
CA TRP A 85 8.29 -11.72 -10.30
C TRP A 85 8.15 -13.24 -10.21
N VAL A 86 6.99 -13.76 -9.83
CA VAL A 86 6.73 -15.20 -9.77
C VAL A 86 6.89 -15.84 -11.16
N ALA A 87 6.43 -15.15 -12.20
CA ALA A 87 6.44 -15.68 -13.57
C ALA A 87 7.83 -15.64 -14.22
N ILE A 88 8.55 -14.51 -14.08
CA ILE A 88 9.78 -14.26 -14.85
C ILE A 88 10.92 -13.66 -14.02
N GLY A 89 10.71 -13.41 -12.73
CA GLY A 89 11.71 -12.77 -11.87
C GLY A 89 12.86 -13.67 -11.49
N GLU A 90 14.02 -13.08 -11.27
CA GLU A 90 15.19 -13.80 -10.77
C GLU A 90 15.02 -14.19 -9.30
N ARG A 91 15.42 -15.41 -8.96
CA ARG A 91 15.31 -15.96 -7.59
C ARG A 91 16.51 -15.56 -6.74
N THR A 92 16.67 -14.24 -6.56
CA THR A 92 17.74 -13.67 -5.72
C THR A 92 17.23 -13.38 -4.30
N PRO A 93 18.11 -13.32 -3.28
CA PRO A 93 17.69 -12.90 -1.93
C PRO A 93 16.99 -11.54 -1.92
N LEU A 94 17.45 -10.60 -2.76
CA LEU A 94 16.82 -9.29 -2.90
C LEU A 94 15.42 -9.41 -3.51
N GLY A 95 15.23 -10.26 -4.52
CA GLY A 95 13.93 -10.53 -5.13
C GLY A 95 12.93 -11.09 -4.13
N TYR A 96 13.35 -12.06 -3.31
CA TYR A 96 12.50 -12.61 -2.24
C TYR A 96 12.16 -11.55 -1.18
N ALA A 97 13.14 -10.75 -0.75
CA ALA A 97 12.92 -9.70 0.24
C ALA A 97 11.95 -8.64 -0.27
N THR A 98 12.11 -8.17 -1.50
CA THR A 98 11.22 -7.19 -2.12
C THR A 98 9.81 -7.74 -2.29
N THR A 99 9.69 -9.00 -2.71
CA THR A 99 8.38 -9.66 -2.85
C THR A 99 7.68 -9.81 -1.50
N ALA A 100 8.40 -10.17 -0.45
CA ALA A 100 7.85 -10.22 0.91
C ALA A 100 7.37 -8.83 1.36
N ASP A 101 8.12 -7.78 1.07
CA ASP A 101 7.76 -6.38 1.32
C ASP A 101 6.44 -6.01 0.62
N GLU A 102 6.31 -6.37 -0.65
CA GLU A 102 5.10 -6.10 -1.45
C GLU A 102 3.87 -6.90 -0.96
N VAL A 103 4.06 -8.16 -0.58
CA VAL A 103 2.96 -8.96 0.02
C VAL A 103 2.51 -8.36 1.34
N ALA A 104 3.44 -7.94 2.19
CA ALA A 104 3.12 -7.24 3.44
C ALA A 104 2.40 -5.92 3.17
N LEU A 105 2.82 -5.17 2.16
CA LEU A 105 2.16 -3.94 1.72
C LEU A 105 0.71 -4.18 1.32
N VAL A 106 0.44 -5.19 0.49
CA VAL A 106 -0.92 -5.57 0.10
C VAL A 106 -1.76 -5.91 1.32
N ALA A 107 -1.22 -6.71 2.25
CA ALA A 107 -1.93 -7.07 3.48
C ALA A 107 -2.30 -5.84 4.31
N LEU A 108 -1.38 -4.90 4.49
CA LEU A 108 -1.64 -3.66 5.23
C LEU A 108 -2.66 -2.76 4.52
N LEU A 109 -2.60 -2.65 3.20
CA LEU A 109 -3.56 -1.86 2.43
C LEU A 109 -4.97 -2.42 2.51
N VAL A 110 -5.12 -3.74 2.44
CA VAL A 110 -6.41 -4.41 2.63
C VAL A 110 -6.95 -4.19 4.04
N LEU A 111 -6.08 -4.32 5.04
CA LEU A 111 -6.45 -4.07 6.44
C LEU A 111 -6.88 -2.63 6.66
N GLU A 112 -6.13 -1.66 6.15
CA GLU A 112 -6.49 -0.24 6.21
C GLU A 112 -7.85 0.02 5.55
N GLY A 113 -8.07 -0.53 4.36
CA GLY A 113 -9.34 -0.39 3.64
C GLY A 113 -10.52 -0.96 4.42
N ARG A 114 -10.35 -2.11 5.08
CA ARG A 114 -11.40 -2.72 5.93
C ARG A 114 -11.71 -1.84 7.14
N ARG A 115 -10.70 -1.32 7.80
CA ARG A 115 -10.87 -0.46 8.98
C ARG A 115 -11.61 0.83 8.62
N LEU A 116 -11.28 1.43 7.48
CA LEU A 116 -11.95 2.64 6.99
C LEU A 116 -13.41 2.37 6.60
N ARG A 117 -13.71 1.21 6.04
CA ARG A 117 -15.08 0.81 5.71
C ARG A 117 -15.94 0.69 6.97
N VAL A 118 -15.46 0.00 7.99
CA VAL A 118 -16.16 -0.15 9.26
C VAL A 118 -16.42 1.21 9.91
N ARG A 119 -15.49 2.14 9.83
CA ARG A 119 -15.68 3.52 10.32
C ARG A 119 -16.74 4.28 9.55
N GLY A 120 -16.77 4.13 8.23
CA GLY A 120 -17.79 4.76 7.38
C GLY A 120 -19.19 4.27 7.71
N GLU A 121 -19.35 2.98 7.94
CA GLU A 121 -20.61 2.37 8.33
C GLU A 121 -21.08 2.81 9.73
N SER A 122 -20.17 2.97 10.69
CA SER A 122 -20.50 3.45 12.03
C SER A 122 -20.72 4.96 12.10
N GLY A 123 -20.24 5.73 11.15
CA GLY A 123 -20.45 7.18 11.05
C GLY A 123 -21.67 7.57 10.24
N GLY A 124 -22.35 6.64 9.60
CA GLY A 124 -23.49 6.88 8.71
C GLY A 124 -24.86 6.88 9.37
N LEU A 125 -24.90 6.89 10.70
CA LEU A 125 -26.12 7.06 11.49
C LEU A 125 -26.08 8.44 12.17
#